data_e48bdbac77f7e5523de391ca740ca3cb
#
_entry.id   e48bdbac77f7e5523de391ca740ca3cb
#
_cell.length_a   1.000
_cell.length_b   1.000
_cell.length_c   1.000
_cell.angle_alpha   90.00
_cell.angle_beta   90.00
_cell.angle_gamma   90.00
#
_symmetry.space_group_name_H-M   'P 1'
#
loop_
_entity.id
_entity.type
_entity.pdbx_description
1 polymer ?
#
loop_
_entity_poly.entity_id
_entity_poly.type
_entity_poly.pdbx_seq_one_letter_code
_entity_poly.pdbx_strand_id
1 'polypeptide(L)'
;LVTLVHYFDKVICAADDIIPYITQSWINYTELNQNHHEHCHSNSCVSGVVYINCHETLDKISFINHKYDMLRVGKKANIFNSNIFTLPVKKNEVILFPSQLSHWVPNTEGPNTRISLSFNTFMKGTLGDYTEATELILK
;
A
#
# COMPACT_ATOMS: atom_id res chain seq x y z
N LEU A 1 -12.13 -8.73 -0.51
CA LEU A 1 -11.80 -9.32 -1.83
C LEU A 1 -12.38 -8.49 -2.99
N VAL A 2 -13.65 -8.06 -2.92
CA VAL A 2 -14.30 -7.25 -3.98
C VAL A 2 -13.50 -5.99 -4.30
N THR A 3 -13.05 -5.24 -3.28
CA THR A 3 -12.23 -4.02 -3.46
C THR A 3 -10.90 -4.31 -4.14
N LEU A 4 -10.27 -5.44 -3.83
CA LEU A 4 -9.02 -5.86 -4.46
C LEU A 4 -9.23 -6.18 -5.95
N VAL A 5 -10.25 -6.96 -6.28
CA VAL A 5 -10.61 -7.28 -7.67
C VAL A 5 -10.89 -5.99 -8.46
N HIS A 6 -11.65 -5.07 -7.88
CA HIS A 6 -11.93 -3.77 -8.49
C HIS A 6 -10.66 -2.93 -8.71
N TYR A 7 -9.70 -2.98 -7.79
CA TYR A 7 -8.40 -2.30 -7.94
C TYR A 7 -7.60 -2.87 -9.13
N PHE A 8 -7.58 -4.20 -9.28
CA PHE A 8 -6.92 -4.84 -10.43
C PHE A 8 -7.61 -4.49 -11.76
N ASP A 9 -8.94 -4.50 -11.79
CA ASP A 9 -9.72 -4.15 -12.99
C ASP A 9 -9.61 -2.66 -13.36
N LYS A 10 -9.81 -1.74 -12.41
CA LYS A 10 -9.97 -0.31 -12.71
C LYS A 10 -8.72 0.54 -12.56
N VAL A 11 -7.77 0.13 -11.71
CA VAL A 11 -6.54 0.91 -11.46
C VAL A 11 -5.35 0.29 -12.18
N ILE A 12 -5.18 -1.03 -12.09
CA ILE A 12 -4.09 -1.74 -12.78
C ILE A 12 -4.46 -2.00 -14.24
N CYS A 13 -5.75 -2.08 -14.58
CA CYS A 13 -6.26 -2.49 -15.90
C CYS A 13 -5.69 -3.86 -16.30
N ALA A 14 -5.72 -4.80 -15.37
CA ALA A 14 -5.22 -6.15 -15.58
C ALA A 14 -6.01 -6.90 -16.66
N ALA A 15 -5.38 -7.85 -17.33
CA ALA A 15 -6.04 -8.73 -18.28
C ALA A 15 -7.11 -9.61 -17.59
N ASP A 16 -8.10 -10.07 -18.37
CA ASP A 16 -9.28 -10.77 -17.85
C ASP A 16 -8.96 -12.09 -17.13
N ASP A 17 -7.84 -12.73 -17.47
CA ASP A 17 -7.39 -13.98 -16.84
C ASP A 17 -6.59 -13.75 -15.54
N ILE A 18 -6.29 -12.50 -15.17
CA ILE A 18 -5.58 -12.16 -13.94
C ILE A 18 -6.53 -12.23 -12.74
N ILE A 19 -6.23 -13.16 -11.84
CA ILE A 19 -7.04 -13.40 -10.64
C ILE A 19 -6.20 -13.07 -9.39
N PRO A 20 -6.44 -11.92 -8.72
CA PRO A 20 -5.72 -11.58 -7.50
C PRO A 20 -6.23 -12.42 -6.31
N TYR A 21 -5.31 -12.79 -5.41
CA TYR A 21 -5.64 -13.49 -4.17
C TYR A 21 -4.77 -13.00 -3.00
N ILE A 22 -5.27 -13.13 -1.78
CA ILE A 22 -4.54 -12.79 -0.57
C ILE A 22 -3.61 -13.95 -0.22
N THR A 23 -2.32 -13.64 -0.06
CA THR A 23 -1.29 -14.62 0.33
C THR A 23 -1.08 -14.68 1.83
N GLN A 24 -1.14 -13.52 2.49
CA GLN A 24 -0.91 -13.35 3.92
C GLN A 24 -1.78 -12.25 4.48
N SER A 25 -2.18 -12.37 5.74
CA SER A 25 -2.82 -11.30 6.48
C SER A 25 -2.43 -11.35 7.95
N TRP A 26 -2.36 -10.17 8.60
CA TRP A 26 -2.04 -10.06 10.02
C TRP A 26 -2.69 -8.81 10.64
N ILE A 27 -2.88 -8.84 11.95
CA ILE A 27 -3.44 -7.72 12.70
C ILE A 27 -2.30 -7.02 13.46
N ASN A 28 -2.27 -5.69 13.37
CA ASN A 28 -1.38 -4.84 14.14
C ASN A 28 -2.17 -4.10 15.22
N TYR A 29 -1.64 -4.12 16.44
CA TYR A 29 -2.06 -3.30 17.56
C TYR A 29 -0.94 -2.30 17.81
N THR A 30 -1.22 -1.01 17.69
CA THR A 30 -0.22 0.06 17.83
C THR A 30 -0.68 1.01 18.92
N GLU A 31 0.07 1.07 19.98
CA GLU A 31 -0.23 1.92 21.15
C GLU A 31 0.40 3.32 20.99
N LEU A 32 0.05 4.22 21.90
CA LEU A 32 0.63 5.57 21.96
C LEU A 32 2.16 5.53 21.91
N ASN A 33 2.77 6.40 21.07
CA ASN A 33 4.20 6.51 20.82
C ASN A 33 4.85 5.30 20.13
N GLN A 34 4.09 4.32 19.69
CA GLN A 34 4.62 3.26 18.81
C GLN A 34 4.55 3.66 17.35
N ASN A 35 5.42 3.09 16.55
CA ASN A 35 5.50 3.30 15.11
C ASN A 35 5.78 1.99 14.38
N HIS A 36 5.70 2.04 13.06
CA HIS A 36 6.23 0.97 12.20
C HIS A 36 7.34 1.58 11.35
N HIS A 37 8.49 0.94 11.31
CA HIS A 37 9.64 1.37 10.52
C HIS A 37 9.34 1.37 9.03
N GLU A 38 10.14 2.09 8.26
CA GLU A 38 10.06 2.09 6.81
C GLU A 38 10.40 0.71 6.25
N HIS A 39 9.54 0.20 5.38
CA HIS A 39 9.70 -1.09 4.70
C HIS A 39 8.84 -1.17 3.42
N CYS A 40 9.10 -2.21 2.63
CA CYS A 40 8.25 -2.66 1.53
C CYS A 40 8.00 -4.17 1.67
N HIS A 41 7.09 -4.72 0.86
CA HIS A 41 6.74 -6.13 0.96
C HIS A 41 7.27 -6.92 -0.23
N SER A 42 8.13 -7.91 0.04
CA SER A 42 8.61 -8.87 -0.96
C SER A 42 7.55 -9.92 -1.28
N ASN A 43 7.65 -10.52 -2.47
CA ASN A 43 6.75 -11.60 -2.93
C ASN A 43 5.26 -11.21 -2.87
N SER A 44 4.99 -9.95 -3.17
CA SER A 44 3.64 -9.39 -3.21
C SER A 44 3.55 -8.34 -4.32
N CYS A 45 2.40 -8.23 -4.96
CA CYS A 45 2.16 -7.25 -6.02
C CYS A 45 1.40 -6.03 -5.50
N VAL A 46 0.35 -6.25 -4.72
CA VAL A 46 -0.45 -5.22 -4.05
C VAL A 46 -0.56 -5.57 -2.58
N SER A 47 -0.29 -4.60 -1.73
CA SER A 47 -0.53 -4.69 -0.30
C SER A 47 -1.71 -3.84 0.09
N GLY A 48 -2.36 -4.21 1.16
CA GLY A 48 -3.50 -3.46 1.67
C GLY A 48 -3.52 -3.39 3.18
N VAL A 49 -4.15 -2.34 3.68
CA VAL A 49 -4.41 -2.17 5.11
C VAL A 49 -5.83 -1.68 5.33
N VAL A 50 -6.57 -2.38 6.20
CA VAL A 50 -7.92 -2.00 6.66
C VAL A 50 -7.80 -1.47 8.08
N TYR A 51 -8.34 -0.28 8.33
CA TYR A 51 -8.33 0.32 9.67
C TYR A 51 -9.59 -0.08 10.44
N ILE A 52 -9.43 -0.93 11.44
CA ILE A 52 -10.52 -1.41 12.32
C ILE A 52 -10.79 -0.40 13.41
N ASN A 53 -9.72 0.19 13.97
CA ASN A 53 -9.78 1.28 14.92
C ASN A 53 -8.63 2.25 14.69
N CYS A 54 -8.91 3.55 14.66
CA CYS A 54 -7.90 4.59 14.48
C CYS A 54 -8.44 5.94 14.96
N HIS A 55 -7.53 6.88 15.18
CA HIS A 55 -7.85 8.29 15.39
C HIS A 55 -7.73 9.04 14.05
N GLU A 56 -8.85 9.41 13.45
CA GLU A 56 -8.91 9.88 12.04
C GLU A 56 -8.12 11.14 11.73
N THR A 57 -7.74 11.94 12.72
CA THR A 57 -6.95 13.17 12.52
C THR A 57 -5.48 13.01 12.91
N LEU A 58 -5.16 12.07 13.79
CA LEU A 58 -3.80 11.88 14.31
C LEU A 58 -3.08 10.69 13.65
N ASP A 59 -3.80 9.59 13.42
CA ASP A 59 -3.20 8.41 12.79
C ASP A 59 -3.01 8.60 11.28
N LYS A 60 -1.84 8.17 10.80
CA LYS A 60 -1.41 8.37 9.42
C LYS A 60 -0.63 7.15 8.92
N ILE A 61 -0.53 7.05 7.61
CA ILE A 61 0.43 6.20 6.90
C ILE A 61 1.21 7.06 5.92
N SER A 62 2.50 6.85 5.82
CA SER A 62 3.37 7.61 4.94
C SER A 62 4.01 6.70 3.90
N PHE A 63 4.12 7.20 2.68
CA PHE A 63 4.75 6.55 1.54
C PHE A 63 5.91 7.40 1.03
N ILE A 64 6.96 6.76 0.50
CA ILE A 64 8.07 7.44 -0.14
C ILE A 64 8.21 7.01 -1.60
N ASN A 65 8.41 8.01 -2.47
CA ASN A 65 8.70 7.79 -3.88
C ASN A 65 10.05 8.45 -4.23
N HIS A 66 11.10 7.65 -4.33
CA HIS A 66 12.46 8.13 -4.60
C HIS A 66 12.66 8.78 -5.98
N LYS A 67 11.66 8.78 -6.86
CA LYS A 67 11.76 9.42 -8.19
C LYS A 67 11.98 10.94 -8.13
N TYR A 68 11.70 11.58 -7.00
CA TYR A 68 11.80 13.03 -6.84
C TYR A 68 13.02 13.50 -6.02
N ASP A 69 14.00 12.62 -5.78
CA ASP A 69 15.17 12.97 -4.95
C ASP A 69 16.19 13.88 -5.63
N MET A 70 16.06 14.13 -6.95
CA MET A 70 17.13 14.71 -7.74
C MET A 70 17.32 16.23 -7.58
N LEU A 71 16.27 17.00 -7.35
CA LEU A 71 16.36 18.47 -7.27
C LEU A 71 15.36 19.05 -6.25
N ARG A 72 15.86 19.80 -5.29
CA ARG A 72 15.05 20.53 -4.31
C ARG A 72 14.95 22.01 -4.69
N VAL A 73 14.14 22.32 -5.67
CA VAL A 73 13.96 23.70 -6.16
C VAL A 73 12.76 24.43 -5.52
N GLY A 74 11.87 23.71 -4.87
CA GLY A 74 10.66 24.26 -4.26
C GLY A 74 10.87 24.78 -2.84
N LYS A 75 10.21 25.90 -2.50
CA LYS A 75 10.18 26.45 -1.13
C LYS A 75 9.20 25.72 -0.21
N LYS A 76 8.21 25.02 -0.77
CA LYS A 76 7.19 24.26 -0.06
C LYS A 76 6.96 22.91 -0.75
N ALA A 77 6.82 21.87 0.04
CA ALA A 77 6.45 20.54 -0.46
C ALA A 77 4.98 20.52 -0.92
N ASN A 78 4.73 19.81 -2.00
CA ASN A 78 3.41 19.48 -2.51
C ASN A 78 3.45 18.08 -3.18
N ILE A 79 2.31 17.60 -3.69
CA ILE A 79 2.21 16.26 -4.30
C ILE A 79 3.07 16.05 -5.56
N PHE A 80 3.56 17.13 -6.18
CA PHE A 80 4.35 17.06 -7.41
C PHE A 80 5.86 17.17 -7.15
N ASN A 81 6.28 17.72 -6.02
CA ASN A 81 7.70 17.96 -5.70
C ASN A 81 8.15 17.30 -4.39
N SER A 82 7.28 16.54 -3.73
CA SER A 82 7.61 15.79 -2.53
C SER A 82 7.84 14.33 -2.85
N ASN A 83 8.89 13.76 -2.28
CA ASN A 83 9.12 12.32 -2.29
C ASN A 83 8.32 11.59 -1.19
N ILE A 84 7.75 12.31 -0.24
CA ILE A 84 6.96 11.75 0.85
C ILE A 84 5.50 12.16 0.68
N PHE A 85 4.60 11.18 0.78
CA PHE A 85 3.17 11.37 0.76
C PHE A 85 2.53 10.73 1.99
N THR A 86 1.95 11.57 2.85
CA THR A 86 1.32 11.12 4.11
C THR A 86 -0.19 11.23 3.99
N LEU A 87 -0.88 10.13 4.26
CA LEU A 87 -2.33 10.02 4.25
C LEU A 87 -2.87 9.92 5.68
N PRO A 88 -3.89 10.69 6.06
CA PRO A 88 -4.71 10.39 7.21
C PRO A 88 -5.46 9.08 6.96
N VAL A 89 -5.72 8.33 8.01
CA VAL A 89 -6.43 7.05 7.92
C VAL A 89 -7.80 7.18 8.59
N LYS A 90 -8.78 6.41 8.10
CA LYS A 90 -10.12 6.43 8.66
C LYS A 90 -10.60 5.01 8.96
N LYS A 91 -11.43 4.91 9.99
CA LYS A 91 -12.06 3.66 10.38
C LYS A 91 -12.92 3.08 9.24
N ASN A 92 -12.82 1.78 9.02
CA ASN A 92 -13.50 1.03 7.96
C ASN A 92 -13.05 1.38 6.54
N GLU A 93 -11.98 2.16 6.36
CA GLU A 93 -11.36 2.37 5.05
C GLU A 93 -10.25 1.34 4.80
N VAL A 94 -10.06 1.00 3.53
CA VAL A 94 -8.93 0.21 3.04
C VAL A 94 -8.05 1.10 2.17
N ILE A 95 -6.74 1.02 2.40
CA ILE A 95 -5.73 1.61 1.52
C ILE A 95 -5.04 0.47 0.78
N LEU A 96 -5.04 0.52 -0.55
CA LEU A 96 -4.31 -0.42 -1.42
C LEU A 96 -3.16 0.33 -2.08
N PHE A 97 -2.01 -0.33 -2.17
CA PHE A 97 -0.80 0.26 -2.76
C PHE A 97 0.11 -0.82 -3.35
N PRO A 98 0.95 -0.48 -4.36
CA PRO A 98 1.97 -1.39 -4.86
C PRO A 98 2.90 -1.85 -3.74
N SER A 99 3.13 -3.15 -3.61
CA SER A 99 3.88 -3.73 -2.48
C SER A 99 5.32 -3.26 -2.39
N GLN A 100 5.92 -2.85 -3.53
CA GLN A 100 7.29 -2.30 -3.58
C GLN A 100 7.37 -0.84 -3.09
N LEU A 101 6.23 -0.17 -2.91
CA LEU A 101 6.21 1.20 -2.43
C LEU A 101 6.60 1.23 -0.95
N SER A 102 7.76 1.86 -0.67
CA SER A 102 8.27 2.00 0.69
C SER A 102 7.31 2.85 1.53
N HIS A 103 6.99 2.37 2.73
CA HIS A 103 6.03 3.01 3.60
C HIS A 103 6.37 2.79 5.08
N TRP A 104 5.83 3.66 5.92
CA TRP A 104 5.96 3.57 7.37
C TRP A 104 4.74 4.16 8.07
N VAL A 105 4.63 3.88 9.35
CA VAL A 105 3.65 4.51 10.22
C VAL A 105 4.39 5.44 11.16
N PRO A 106 4.13 6.76 11.14
CA PRO A 106 4.64 7.69 12.14
C PRO A 106 4.21 7.29 13.55
N ASN A 107 4.87 7.86 14.55
CA ASN A 107 4.47 7.65 15.95
C ASN A 107 2.98 7.92 16.12
N THR A 108 2.29 6.96 16.75
CA THR A 108 0.88 7.09 17.08
C THR A 108 0.73 8.13 18.19
N GLU A 109 -0.04 9.18 17.93
CA GLU A 109 -0.25 10.31 18.84
C GLU A 109 -1.64 10.26 19.52
N GLY A 110 -2.54 9.42 19.01
CA GLY A 110 -3.88 9.25 19.53
C GLY A 110 -3.93 8.48 20.85
N PRO A 111 -4.90 8.75 21.72
CA PRO A 111 -5.07 8.05 23.00
C PRO A 111 -5.64 6.63 22.85
N ASN A 112 -6.05 6.24 21.67
CA ASN A 112 -6.64 4.95 21.37
C ASN A 112 -5.61 3.97 20.81
N THR A 113 -5.76 2.69 21.10
CA THR A 113 -5.04 1.63 20.38
C THR A 113 -5.44 1.64 18.91
N ARG A 114 -4.52 1.91 18.01
CA ARG A 114 -4.73 1.76 16.57
C ARG A 114 -4.74 0.28 16.22
N ILE A 115 -5.80 -0.19 15.56
CA ILE A 115 -5.96 -1.58 15.13
C ILE A 115 -6.10 -1.60 13.62
N SER A 116 -5.20 -2.29 12.94
CA SER A 116 -5.24 -2.44 11.49
C SER A 116 -5.03 -3.89 11.07
N LEU A 117 -5.78 -4.32 10.06
CA LEU A 117 -5.59 -5.59 9.36
C LEU A 117 -4.81 -5.33 8.08
N SER A 118 -3.59 -5.79 8.03
CA SER A 118 -2.74 -5.72 6.84
C SER A 118 -2.78 -7.02 6.06
N PHE A 119 -2.60 -6.96 4.76
CA PHE A 119 -2.54 -8.14 3.90
C PHE A 119 -1.66 -7.92 2.69
N ASN A 120 -1.08 -9.00 2.20
CA ASN A 120 -0.32 -9.09 0.95
C ASN A 120 -1.09 -9.90 -0.07
N THR A 121 -0.88 -9.57 -1.35
CA THR A 121 -1.55 -10.26 -2.44
C THR A 121 -0.58 -10.70 -3.52
N PHE A 122 -0.98 -11.73 -4.24
CA PHE A 122 -0.36 -12.12 -5.49
C PHE A 122 -1.45 -12.41 -6.52
N MET A 123 -1.09 -12.85 -7.72
CA MET A 123 -2.04 -13.10 -8.80
C MET A 123 -1.79 -14.46 -9.46
N LYS A 124 -2.81 -15.00 -10.10
CA LYS A 124 -2.77 -16.09 -11.07
C LYS A 124 -3.13 -15.53 -12.44
N GLY A 125 -2.75 -16.22 -13.50
CA GLY A 125 -3.01 -15.82 -14.88
C GLY A 125 -1.74 -15.67 -15.70
N THR A 126 -1.85 -15.09 -16.87
CA THR A 126 -0.75 -14.88 -17.80
C THR A 126 -0.21 -13.46 -17.70
N LEU A 127 1.05 -13.31 -17.34
CA LEU A 127 1.77 -12.03 -17.32
C LEU A 127 2.63 -11.90 -18.57
N GLY A 128 2.79 -10.66 -19.03
CA GLY A 128 3.63 -10.36 -20.18
C GLY A 128 3.05 -10.78 -21.52
N ASP A 129 3.89 -10.89 -22.53
CA ASP A 129 3.52 -11.18 -23.89
C ASP A 129 4.52 -12.16 -24.52
N TYR A 130 4.00 -13.19 -25.24
CA TYR A 130 4.80 -14.19 -25.91
C TYR A 130 5.69 -13.56 -27.00
N THR A 131 5.20 -12.55 -27.72
CA THR A 131 5.94 -11.90 -28.82
C THR A 131 7.11 -11.06 -28.32
N GLU A 132 7.03 -10.59 -27.07
CA GLU A 132 8.09 -9.85 -26.39
C GLU A 132 9.03 -10.75 -25.55
N ALA A 133 8.82 -12.06 -25.58
CA ALA A 133 9.53 -13.05 -24.75
C ALA A 133 9.45 -12.76 -23.24
N THR A 134 8.34 -12.19 -22.78
CA THR A 134 8.07 -11.85 -21.36
C THR A 134 6.98 -12.68 -20.75
N GLU A 135 6.35 -13.60 -21.50
CA GLU A 135 5.24 -14.42 -21.01
C GLU A 135 5.62 -15.25 -19.79
N LEU A 136 4.80 -15.15 -18.75
CA LEU A 136 4.90 -15.95 -17.53
C LEU A 136 3.50 -16.42 -17.11
N ILE A 137 3.26 -17.73 -17.12
CA ILE A 137 1.98 -18.32 -16.72
C ILE A 137 2.05 -18.72 -15.23
N LEU A 138 1.26 -18.06 -14.40
CA LEU A 138 1.11 -18.33 -12.98
C LEU A 138 -0.15 -19.21 -12.74
N LYS A 139 0.03 -20.38 -12.11
CA LYS A 139 -1.03 -21.38 -11.87
C LYS A 139 -1.64 -21.27 -10.46
#